data_d00e3d8b71a2a8043870dfe4e20e75ab
#
_entry.id   d00e3d8b71a2a8043870dfe4e20e75ab
#
_cell.length_a   1.000
_cell.length_b   1.000
_cell.length_c   1.000
_cell.angle_alpha   90.00
_cell.angle_beta   90.00
_cell.angle_gamma   90.00
#
_symmetry.space_group_name_H-M   'P 1'
#
loop_
_entity.id
_entity.type
_entity.pdbx_description
1 polymer ?
#
loop_
_entity_poly.entity_id
_entity_poly.type
_entity_poly.pdbx_seq_one_letter_code
_entity_poly.pdbx_strand_id
1 'polypeptide(L)'
;MTLQYPPFKLQSFSATASPIQKTIITPVAVLHSASPFPIVRFAYHHSLSPSLRNHSRRSFTVSSSLPFSQQNAKYHIELQAAVDIVERACHLCVDVKSSLFSTDGRVLEKNDQTPVTVADFGVQALVSLELHKLFPSIPLVAEEDSAFLRSNNLADFVVHAVSNKVSFEDESFTHSDVLDAIDRGGKGAFSFESKPATYWVLDPIDGTRGFLKGSEALYVVGLALIIEGEIVLGVMGCPNFQQDFSNKSVTDVLKCEAIPSGSPGIIMIAHVGCGTWMRKLSYMVDATSRVHDSWTRCFVDGCRLVHQARFCIPDSQVWELLPLSAVFNSTTNADIIGEREILLLPTCCGSLCKYLMVASGRASVFILQAKIQTIIKAWDHAVGMICVYEAGGKVTDWKGSLLDLAGDQAERRVIYPSGGVLVTNGNLHSKILEIISSSSSVV
;
A
#
# COMPACT_ATOMS: atom_id res chain seq x y z
N MET A 1 19.68 38.21 32.86
CA MET A 1 20.68 38.32 31.76
C MET A 1 19.93 38.02 30.49
N THR A 2 19.56 39.05 29.76
CA THR A 2 18.77 38.98 28.50
C THR A 2 19.76 39.07 27.33
N LEU A 3 19.84 38.03 26.52
CA LEU A 3 20.66 38.05 25.29
C LEU A 3 19.80 38.55 24.14
N GLN A 4 20.19 39.71 23.59
CA GLN A 4 19.65 40.30 22.36
C GLN A 4 20.41 39.77 21.16
N TYR A 5 19.69 39.35 20.11
CA TYR A 5 20.26 39.02 18.79
C TYR A 5 20.08 40.23 17.83
N PRO A 6 21.06 40.53 16.97
CA PRO A 6 20.96 41.61 16.00
C PRO A 6 20.16 41.21 14.73
N PRO A 7 19.59 42.21 14.00
CA PRO A 7 18.75 41.96 12.85
C PRO A 7 19.55 41.66 11.57
N PHE A 8 19.07 40.71 10.79
CA PHE A 8 19.57 40.38 9.46
C PHE A 8 19.12 41.42 8.43
N LYS A 9 20.06 41.94 7.64
CA LYS A 9 19.81 42.77 6.45
C LYS A 9 19.41 41.96 5.24
N LEU A 10 18.28 42.30 4.64
CA LEU A 10 17.86 41.83 3.32
C LEU A 10 18.66 42.58 2.24
N GLN A 11 19.38 41.82 1.38
CA GLN A 11 19.92 42.33 0.12
C GLN A 11 18.94 42.03 -1.00
N SER A 12 18.52 43.07 -1.71
CA SER A 12 17.71 43.02 -2.90
C SER A 12 18.57 42.69 -4.14
N PHE A 13 18.23 41.63 -4.84
CA PHE A 13 18.75 41.36 -6.19
C PHE A 13 17.70 41.77 -7.23
N SER A 14 18.05 42.73 -8.10
CA SER A 14 17.27 43.09 -9.26
C SER A 14 17.58 42.12 -10.38
N ALA A 15 16.57 41.46 -10.93
CA ALA A 15 16.67 40.63 -12.14
C ALA A 15 16.16 41.42 -13.36
N THR A 16 17.04 41.63 -14.34
CA THR A 16 16.73 42.18 -15.66
C THR A 16 16.07 41.14 -16.55
N ALA A 17 14.88 41.47 -17.05
CA ALA A 17 14.11 40.65 -17.98
C ALA A 17 14.57 40.85 -19.43
N SER A 18 14.77 39.77 -20.16
CA SER A 18 14.89 39.74 -21.64
C SER A 18 13.61 39.21 -22.27
N PRO A 19 13.18 39.66 -23.44
CA PRO A 19 11.85 39.39 -23.98
C PRO A 19 11.77 38.06 -24.72
N ILE A 20 10.72 37.27 -24.41
CA ILE A 20 10.38 36.04 -25.12
C ILE A 20 9.43 36.36 -26.29
N GLN A 21 9.82 35.92 -27.47
CA GLN A 21 9.02 35.97 -28.70
C GLN A 21 7.73 35.12 -28.57
N LYS A 22 6.59 35.74 -28.91
CA LYS A 22 5.29 35.06 -29.04
C LYS A 22 5.22 34.33 -30.37
N THR A 23 5.10 33.02 -30.35
CA THR A 23 4.66 32.23 -31.49
C THR A 23 3.15 32.01 -31.38
N ILE A 24 2.41 32.49 -32.37
CA ILE A 24 0.96 32.32 -32.50
C ILE A 24 0.71 30.96 -33.16
N ILE A 25 -0.01 30.07 -32.48
CA ILE A 25 -0.53 28.84 -33.08
C ILE A 25 -2.07 28.95 -33.11
N THR A 26 -2.61 28.92 -34.33
CA THR A 26 -4.05 28.90 -34.64
C THR A 26 -4.67 27.57 -34.29
N PRO A 27 -5.93 27.53 -33.78
CA PRO A 27 -6.62 26.29 -33.48
C PRO A 27 -7.22 25.65 -34.72
N VAL A 28 -6.93 24.36 -34.92
CA VAL A 28 -7.64 23.51 -35.90
C VAL A 28 -8.80 22.84 -35.17
N ALA A 29 -10.00 23.06 -35.68
CA ALA A 29 -11.22 22.42 -35.21
C ALA A 29 -11.22 20.93 -35.60
N VAL A 30 -11.44 20.03 -34.65
CA VAL A 30 -11.70 18.61 -34.92
C VAL A 30 -13.11 18.26 -34.43
N LEU A 31 -13.87 17.73 -35.38
CA LEU A 31 -15.26 17.29 -35.26
C LEU A 31 -15.41 16.10 -34.30
N HIS A 32 -16.48 16.14 -33.51
CA HIS A 32 -16.97 15.02 -32.71
C HIS A 32 -17.51 13.90 -33.62
N SER A 33 -17.07 12.66 -33.36
CA SER A 33 -17.85 11.47 -33.71
C SER A 33 -17.78 10.49 -32.52
N ALA A 34 -18.95 10.24 -31.95
CA ALA A 34 -19.17 9.21 -30.96
C ALA A 34 -19.22 7.84 -31.63
N SER A 35 -18.50 6.84 -31.09
CA SER A 35 -18.85 5.44 -31.32
C SER A 35 -18.33 4.54 -30.19
N PRO A 36 -19.06 3.46 -29.85
CA PRO A 36 -18.85 2.66 -28.66
C PRO A 36 -17.70 1.67 -28.87
N PHE A 37 -16.89 1.47 -27.82
CA PHE A 37 -15.75 0.56 -27.87
C PHE A 37 -16.19 -0.90 -27.85
N PRO A 38 -15.72 -1.74 -28.79
CA PRO A 38 -15.82 -3.19 -28.67
C PRO A 38 -14.67 -3.73 -27.81
N ILE A 39 -15.01 -4.66 -26.93
CA ILE A 39 -14.05 -5.47 -26.16
C ILE A 39 -13.30 -6.35 -27.16
N VAL A 40 -12.04 -6.02 -27.46
CA VAL A 40 -11.18 -6.88 -28.31
C VAL A 40 -10.38 -7.79 -27.37
N ARG A 41 -10.73 -9.08 -27.37
CA ARG A 41 -9.90 -10.15 -26.81
C ARG A 41 -8.76 -10.44 -27.80
N PHE A 42 -7.55 -10.04 -27.48
CA PHE A 42 -6.37 -10.52 -28.20
C PHE A 42 -5.91 -11.84 -27.61
N ALA A 43 -6.07 -12.92 -28.39
CA ALA A 43 -5.39 -14.18 -28.15
C ALA A 43 -4.01 -14.13 -28.85
N TYR A 44 -2.94 -13.99 -28.07
CA TYR A 44 -1.59 -14.18 -28.58
C TYR A 44 -1.14 -15.62 -28.32
N HIS A 45 -1.05 -16.39 -29.38
CA HIS A 45 -0.29 -17.66 -29.40
C HIS A 45 1.19 -17.33 -29.58
N HIS A 46 1.98 -17.44 -28.54
CA HIS A 46 3.42 -17.63 -28.68
C HIS A 46 3.80 -19.01 -28.23
N SER A 47 4.18 -19.84 -29.22
CA SER A 47 4.85 -21.11 -29.00
C SER A 47 6.27 -20.85 -28.51
N LEU A 48 6.54 -21.08 -27.24
CA LEU A 48 7.90 -21.18 -26.71
C LEU A 48 8.25 -22.65 -26.53
N SER A 49 9.30 -23.06 -27.21
CA SER A 49 9.89 -24.43 -27.13
C SER A 49 10.38 -24.69 -25.70
N PRO A 50 10.15 -25.90 -25.15
CA PRO A 50 10.64 -26.25 -23.84
C PRO A 50 12.05 -26.80 -23.93
N SER A 51 13.03 -26.02 -23.50
CA SER A 51 14.36 -26.54 -23.17
C SER A 51 14.71 -26.01 -21.78
N LEU A 52 14.18 -26.64 -20.74
CA LEU A 52 14.62 -26.41 -19.37
C LEU A 52 15.08 -27.76 -18.78
N ARG A 53 16.36 -27.80 -18.47
CA ARG A 53 17.03 -28.84 -17.72
C ARG A 53 16.35 -29.09 -16.39
N ASN A 54 16.16 -30.36 -16.05
CA ASN A 54 15.74 -30.86 -14.75
C ASN A 54 16.65 -30.33 -13.64
N HIS A 55 16.18 -29.28 -12.93
CA HIS A 55 16.62 -29.02 -11.57
C HIS A 55 15.63 -29.69 -10.64
N SER A 56 16.17 -30.52 -9.76
CA SER A 56 15.50 -31.22 -8.67
C SER A 56 14.40 -30.35 -8.03
N ARG A 57 13.14 -30.75 -8.27
CA ARG A 57 12.00 -30.19 -7.53
C ARG A 57 12.09 -30.69 -6.09
N ARG A 58 12.70 -29.88 -5.20
CA ARG A 58 12.45 -30.02 -3.76
C ARG A 58 11.01 -29.65 -3.52
N SER A 59 10.25 -30.57 -2.97
CA SER A 59 8.85 -30.37 -2.64
C SER A 59 8.75 -29.32 -1.54
N PHE A 60 8.23 -28.17 -1.89
CA PHE A 60 7.71 -27.25 -0.89
C PHE A 60 6.56 -27.96 -0.17
N THR A 61 6.68 -28.18 1.12
CA THR A 61 5.55 -28.57 1.97
C THR A 61 4.64 -27.34 2.11
N VAL A 62 3.77 -27.18 1.12
CA VAL A 62 2.80 -26.08 1.07
C VAL A 62 1.78 -26.28 2.17
N SER A 63 1.71 -25.34 3.09
CA SER A 63 0.81 -25.41 4.24
C SER A 63 -0.56 -24.75 4.01
N SER A 64 -0.78 -23.97 2.97
CA SER A 64 -2.09 -23.35 2.75
C SER A 64 -2.46 -23.28 1.27
N SER A 65 -3.55 -23.95 0.89
CA SER A 65 -4.10 -23.82 -0.46
C SER A 65 -4.73 -22.44 -0.65
N LEU A 66 -4.47 -21.80 -1.78
CA LEU A 66 -5.17 -20.59 -2.20
C LEU A 66 -6.67 -20.87 -2.40
N PRO A 67 -7.56 -19.85 -2.34
CA PRO A 67 -9.01 -20.05 -2.46
C PRO A 67 -9.48 -20.38 -3.88
N PHE A 68 -8.56 -20.44 -4.85
CA PHE A 68 -8.83 -20.75 -6.24
C PHE A 68 -7.72 -21.64 -6.81
N SER A 69 -8.07 -22.41 -7.85
CA SER A 69 -7.14 -23.36 -8.48
C SER A 69 -6.10 -22.65 -9.35
N GLN A 70 -4.96 -23.31 -9.54
CA GLN A 70 -3.90 -22.88 -10.45
C GLN A 70 -4.39 -22.67 -11.89
N GLN A 71 -5.39 -23.43 -12.32
CA GLN A 71 -5.98 -23.30 -13.66
C GLN A 71 -6.71 -21.97 -13.87
N ASN A 72 -7.21 -21.36 -12.77
CA ASN A 72 -7.99 -20.13 -12.80
C ASN A 72 -7.14 -18.87 -12.57
N ALA A 73 -5.88 -19.01 -12.13
CA ALA A 73 -4.99 -17.94 -11.77
C ALA A 73 -3.66 -18.04 -12.52
N LYS A 74 -3.42 -17.15 -13.46
CA LYS A 74 -2.21 -17.13 -14.29
C LYS A 74 -0.92 -17.01 -13.45
N TYR A 75 -0.96 -16.26 -12.35
CA TYR A 75 0.18 -15.98 -11.46
C TYR A 75 0.02 -16.67 -10.11
N HIS A 76 -0.48 -17.90 -10.13
CA HIS A 76 -0.76 -18.69 -8.92
C HIS A 76 0.51 -19.02 -8.12
N ILE A 77 1.62 -19.32 -8.80
CA ILE A 77 2.90 -19.67 -8.16
C ILE A 77 3.49 -18.43 -7.47
N GLU A 78 3.46 -17.30 -8.15
CA GLU A 78 3.93 -16.02 -7.63
C GLU A 78 3.08 -15.58 -6.43
N LEU A 79 1.75 -15.74 -6.51
CA LEU A 79 0.86 -15.40 -5.41
C LEU A 79 1.10 -16.33 -4.21
N GLN A 80 1.25 -17.64 -4.42
CA GLN A 80 1.54 -18.57 -3.33
C GLN A 80 2.84 -18.20 -2.61
N ALA A 81 3.89 -17.92 -3.38
CA ALA A 81 5.16 -17.46 -2.82
C ALA A 81 5.02 -16.15 -2.05
N ALA A 82 4.29 -15.17 -2.61
CA ALA A 82 4.05 -13.89 -1.96
C ALA A 82 3.28 -14.05 -0.64
N VAL A 83 2.29 -14.94 -0.57
CA VAL A 83 1.55 -15.25 0.67
C VAL A 83 2.49 -15.81 1.73
N ASP A 84 3.30 -16.81 1.39
CA ASP A 84 4.21 -17.45 2.34
C ASP A 84 5.28 -16.46 2.85
N ILE A 85 5.78 -15.59 1.97
CA ILE A 85 6.78 -14.56 2.31
C ILE A 85 6.18 -13.48 3.22
N VAL A 86 5.01 -12.93 2.87
CA VAL A 86 4.34 -11.88 3.65
C VAL A 86 3.91 -12.42 5.02
N GLU A 87 3.48 -13.67 5.11
CA GLU A 87 3.13 -14.29 6.39
C GLU A 87 4.35 -14.36 7.34
N ARG A 88 5.51 -14.78 6.82
CA ARG A 88 6.77 -14.78 7.58
C ARG A 88 7.24 -13.36 7.94
N ALA A 89 7.06 -12.40 7.05
CA ALA A 89 7.33 -11.00 7.32
C ALA A 89 6.44 -10.45 8.45
N CYS A 90 5.17 -10.82 8.50
CA CYS A 90 4.27 -10.49 9.59
C CYS A 90 4.75 -11.07 10.94
N HIS A 91 5.23 -12.31 10.95
CA HIS A 91 5.81 -12.92 12.14
C HIS A 91 7.06 -12.18 12.60
N LEU A 92 7.94 -11.77 11.65
CA LEU A 92 9.11 -10.95 11.96
C LEU A 92 8.68 -9.62 12.63
N CYS A 93 7.68 -8.95 12.10
CA CYS A 93 7.14 -7.73 12.70
C CYS A 93 6.67 -7.94 14.15
N VAL A 94 5.94 -9.03 14.42
CA VAL A 94 5.44 -9.35 15.77
C VAL A 94 6.59 -9.63 16.73
N ASP A 95 7.60 -10.39 16.31
CA ASP A 95 8.75 -10.74 17.14
C ASP A 95 9.60 -9.50 17.47
N VAL A 96 9.90 -8.67 16.46
CA VAL A 96 10.62 -7.41 16.68
C VAL A 96 9.83 -6.47 17.58
N LYS A 97 8.50 -6.34 17.35
CA LYS A 97 7.64 -5.50 18.19
C LYS A 97 7.66 -5.97 19.64
N SER A 98 7.56 -7.26 19.88
CA SER A 98 7.61 -7.84 21.23
C SER A 98 8.94 -7.54 21.93
N SER A 99 10.05 -7.59 21.22
CA SER A 99 11.38 -7.26 21.77
C SER A 99 11.55 -5.75 22.00
N LEU A 100 10.97 -4.88 21.19
CA LEU A 100 11.00 -3.42 21.39
C LEU A 100 10.32 -2.99 22.69
N PHE A 101 9.27 -3.67 23.11
CA PHE A 101 8.54 -3.35 24.35
C PHE A 101 9.07 -4.06 25.59
N SER A 102 9.92 -5.07 25.43
CA SER A 102 10.49 -5.84 26.56
C SER A 102 11.89 -5.38 27.00
N THR A 103 12.64 -4.72 26.12
CA THR A 103 14.00 -4.20 26.36
C THR A 103 14.13 -2.85 25.69
N ASP A 104 15.18 -2.07 25.99
CA ASP A 104 15.47 -0.74 25.39
C ASP A 104 15.47 -0.78 23.85
N GLY A 105 14.28 -0.97 23.26
CA GLY A 105 14.07 -1.07 21.83
C GLY A 105 14.41 0.25 21.15
N ARG A 106 15.32 0.22 20.17
CA ARG A 106 15.77 1.41 19.47
C ARG A 106 14.79 1.74 18.35
N VAL A 107 14.10 2.86 18.50
CA VAL A 107 13.38 3.55 17.42
C VAL A 107 14.39 4.49 16.76
N LEU A 108 14.43 4.47 15.45
CA LEU A 108 15.35 5.24 14.63
C LEU A 108 14.54 6.26 13.81
N GLU A 109 15.14 7.41 13.52
CA GLU A 109 14.53 8.41 12.64
C GLU A 109 15.41 8.61 11.41
N LYS A 110 14.79 8.60 10.23
CA LYS A 110 15.44 8.94 8.96
C LYS A 110 15.69 10.46 8.86
N ASN A 111 16.51 10.89 7.91
CA ASN A 111 16.82 12.30 7.66
C ASN A 111 15.60 13.17 7.36
N ASP A 112 14.51 12.58 6.88
CA ASP A 112 13.22 13.23 6.63
C ASP A 112 12.27 13.20 7.84
N GLN A 113 12.77 12.82 9.02
CA GLN A 113 12.03 12.67 10.28
C GLN A 113 10.95 11.57 10.27
N THR A 114 10.98 10.64 9.30
CA THR A 114 10.14 9.46 9.35
C THR A 114 10.77 8.40 10.27
N PRO A 115 9.99 7.77 11.16
CA PRO A 115 10.50 6.69 11.98
C PRO A 115 10.76 5.45 11.11
N VAL A 116 11.82 4.73 11.44
CA VAL A 116 12.16 3.45 10.85
C VAL A 116 12.59 2.49 11.96
N THR A 117 12.36 1.22 11.78
CA THR A 117 12.71 0.21 12.78
C THR A 117 13.52 -0.91 12.15
N VAL A 118 14.14 -1.74 13.02
CA VAL A 118 14.77 -3.00 12.58
C VAL A 118 13.77 -3.89 11.81
N ALA A 119 12.45 -3.75 12.10
CA ALA A 119 11.45 -4.52 11.39
C ALA A 119 11.30 -4.10 9.93
N ASP A 120 11.32 -2.79 9.61
CA ASP A 120 11.22 -2.29 8.23
C ASP A 120 12.35 -2.87 7.36
N PHE A 121 13.60 -2.73 7.83
CA PHE A 121 14.76 -3.29 7.14
C PHE A 121 14.75 -4.83 7.09
N GLY A 122 14.33 -5.48 8.20
CA GLY A 122 14.25 -6.94 8.29
C GLY A 122 13.21 -7.52 7.32
N VAL A 123 12.03 -6.90 7.22
CA VAL A 123 11.00 -7.30 6.26
C VAL A 123 11.51 -7.13 4.83
N GLN A 124 12.11 -5.98 4.50
CA GLN A 124 12.64 -5.78 3.15
C GLN A 124 13.75 -6.77 2.79
N ALA A 125 14.67 -7.04 3.72
CA ALA A 125 15.71 -8.04 3.50
C ALA A 125 15.13 -9.44 3.27
N LEU A 126 14.22 -9.88 4.15
CA LEU A 126 13.54 -11.16 4.04
C LEU A 126 12.84 -11.33 2.68
N VAL A 127 11.98 -10.36 2.32
CA VAL A 127 11.23 -10.40 1.06
C VAL A 127 12.17 -10.39 -0.15
N SER A 128 13.21 -9.56 -0.13
CA SER A 128 14.20 -9.47 -1.20
C SER A 128 15.00 -10.76 -1.39
N LEU A 129 15.44 -11.40 -0.31
CA LEU A 129 16.16 -12.67 -0.35
C LEU A 129 15.32 -13.77 -0.98
N GLU A 130 14.10 -13.94 -0.49
CA GLU A 130 13.16 -14.96 -0.95
C GLU A 130 12.73 -14.75 -2.41
N LEU A 131 12.34 -13.53 -2.78
CA LEU A 131 11.93 -13.22 -4.15
C LEU A 131 13.10 -13.36 -5.14
N HIS A 132 14.30 -12.93 -4.75
CA HIS A 132 15.48 -13.07 -5.61
C HIS A 132 15.82 -14.54 -5.88
N LYS A 133 15.62 -15.41 -4.91
CA LYS A 133 15.85 -16.86 -5.09
C LYS A 133 14.77 -17.51 -5.94
N LEU A 134 13.50 -17.14 -5.77
CA LEU A 134 12.37 -17.73 -6.49
C LEU A 134 12.19 -17.13 -7.88
N PHE A 135 12.39 -15.82 -8.03
CA PHE A 135 12.12 -15.03 -9.23
C PHE A 135 13.27 -14.07 -9.55
N PRO A 136 14.49 -14.57 -9.81
CA PRO A 136 15.70 -13.75 -9.94
C PRO A 136 15.65 -12.73 -11.08
N SER A 137 14.77 -12.94 -12.07
CA SER A 137 14.59 -12.04 -13.22
C SER A 137 13.60 -10.89 -12.96
N ILE A 138 12.89 -10.90 -11.83
CA ILE A 138 11.91 -9.87 -11.52
C ILE A 138 12.48 -8.95 -10.44
N PRO A 139 12.81 -7.67 -10.77
CA PRO A 139 13.37 -6.73 -9.81
C PRO A 139 12.35 -6.36 -8.71
N LEU A 140 12.85 -5.81 -7.61
CA LEU A 140 12.06 -5.33 -6.49
C LEU A 140 12.17 -3.80 -6.41
N VAL A 141 11.04 -3.11 -6.25
CA VAL A 141 10.94 -1.70 -5.86
C VAL A 141 10.43 -1.65 -4.43
N ALA A 142 11.21 -1.07 -3.52
CA ALA A 142 10.87 -1.02 -2.10
C ALA A 142 11.31 0.31 -1.45
N GLU A 143 10.87 0.53 -0.23
CA GLU A 143 11.04 1.82 0.44
C GLU A 143 12.46 2.05 0.97
N GLU A 144 13.09 1.01 1.57
CA GLU A 144 14.30 1.15 2.36
C GLU A 144 15.59 0.98 1.53
N ASP A 145 16.68 1.62 1.98
CA ASP A 145 18.05 1.36 1.53
C ASP A 145 18.96 1.11 2.73
N SER A 146 20.12 0.48 2.51
CA SER A 146 21.01 0.10 3.59
C SER A 146 21.91 1.23 4.13
N ALA A 147 21.91 2.40 3.51
CA ALA A 147 22.80 3.50 3.87
C ALA A 147 22.66 3.91 5.33
N PHE A 148 21.44 3.94 5.84
CA PHE A 148 21.17 4.24 7.24
C PHE A 148 21.76 3.18 8.20
N LEU A 149 21.60 1.89 7.87
CA LEU A 149 22.16 0.79 8.69
C LEU A 149 23.68 0.81 8.70
N ARG A 150 24.31 1.06 7.54
CA ARG A 150 25.76 1.17 7.39
C ARG A 150 26.33 2.32 8.24
N SER A 151 25.65 3.46 8.25
CA SER A 151 26.08 4.66 8.99
C SER A 151 25.93 4.51 10.51
N ASN A 152 25.04 3.64 10.99
CA ASN A 152 24.71 3.52 12.41
C ASN A 152 25.13 2.19 13.05
N ASN A 153 25.83 1.31 12.31
CA ASN A 153 26.27 -0.03 12.76
C ASN A 153 25.11 -0.90 13.29
N LEU A 154 23.97 -0.90 12.58
CA LEU A 154 22.74 -1.58 13.01
C LEU A 154 22.48 -2.88 12.22
N ALA A 155 23.38 -3.27 11.34
CA ALA A 155 23.23 -4.46 10.50
C ALA A 155 23.05 -5.75 11.31
N ASP A 156 23.75 -5.89 12.46
CA ASP A 156 23.65 -7.08 13.31
C ASP A 156 22.25 -7.38 13.80
N PHE A 157 21.49 -6.34 14.16
CA PHE A 157 20.11 -6.48 14.63
C PHE A 157 19.18 -6.97 13.51
N VAL A 158 19.40 -6.47 12.29
CA VAL A 158 18.62 -6.89 11.13
C VAL A 158 18.96 -8.31 10.73
N VAL A 159 20.25 -8.67 10.68
CA VAL A 159 20.71 -10.04 10.40
C VAL A 159 20.10 -11.03 11.38
N HIS A 160 20.13 -10.72 12.69
CA HIS A 160 19.54 -11.58 13.71
C HIS A 160 18.01 -11.74 13.51
N ALA A 161 17.30 -10.68 13.21
CA ALA A 161 15.86 -10.73 12.97
C ALA A 161 15.47 -11.56 11.73
N VAL A 162 16.29 -11.53 10.68
CA VAL A 162 16.04 -12.20 9.40
C VAL A 162 16.43 -13.67 9.44
N SER A 163 17.56 -14.02 10.07
CA SER A 163 18.16 -15.36 10.02
C SER A 163 17.21 -16.48 10.45
N ASN A 164 16.31 -16.20 11.40
CA ASN A 164 15.33 -17.19 11.89
C ASN A 164 14.03 -17.26 11.04
N LYS A 165 13.90 -16.45 10.00
CA LYS A 165 12.66 -16.32 9.20
C LYS A 165 12.84 -16.69 7.74
N VAL A 166 14.07 -16.84 7.26
CA VAL A 166 14.35 -17.29 5.89
C VAL A 166 14.05 -18.78 5.75
N SER A 167 13.53 -19.21 4.61
CA SER A 167 13.19 -20.64 4.36
C SER A 167 14.40 -21.54 4.11
N PHE A 168 15.62 -21.02 4.24
CA PHE A 168 16.87 -21.73 3.91
C PHE A 168 17.61 -22.13 5.18
N GLU A 169 17.31 -23.30 5.70
CA GLU A 169 17.91 -23.82 6.96
C GLU A 169 19.43 -24.03 6.87
N ASP A 170 20.00 -24.15 5.66
CA ASP A 170 21.41 -24.52 5.44
C ASP A 170 22.32 -23.33 5.06
N GLU A 171 21.80 -22.11 4.91
CA GLU A 171 22.58 -20.95 4.48
C GLU A 171 22.74 -19.93 5.63
N SER A 172 23.96 -19.75 6.11
CA SER A 172 24.27 -18.63 7.01
C SER A 172 24.43 -17.36 6.18
N PHE A 173 23.55 -16.39 6.37
CA PHE A 173 23.67 -15.08 5.73
C PHE A 173 24.73 -14.24 6.42
N THR A 174 25.60 -13.62 5.64
CA THR A 174 26.54 -12.60 6.12
C THR A 174 25.81 -11.24 6.24
N HIS A 175 26.43 -10.31 6.98
CA HIS A 175 25.94 -8.92 7.00
C HIS A 175 25.84 -8.32 5.60
N SER A 176 26.80 -8.61 4.71
CA SER A 176 26.77 -8.13 3.33
C SER A 176 25.55 -8.64 2.58
N ASP A 177 25.22 -9.93 2.70
CA ASP A 177 24.06 -10.52 2.00
C ASP A 177 22.75 -9.85 2.38
N VAL A 178 22.58 -9.51 3.67
CA VAL A 178 21.39 -8.83 4.18
C VAL A 178 21.34 -7.37 3.71
N LEU A 179 22.46 -6.64 3.78
CA LEU A 179 22.51 -5.25 3.30
C LEU A 179 22.31 -5.18 1.79
N ASP A 180 22.90 -6.08 1.02
CA ASP A 180 22.73 -6.16 -0.43
C ASP A 180 21.30 -6.58 -0.80
N ALA A 181 20.64 -7.39 0.05
CA ALA A 181 19.24 -7.72 -0.12
C ALA A 181 18.32 -6.50 0.05
N ILE A 182 18.60 -5.63 1.05
CA ILE A 182 17.88 -4.37 1.23
C ILE A 182 18.09 -3.48 0.01
N ASP A 183 19.34 -3.30 -0.42
CA ASP A 183 19.71 -2.41 -1.52
C ASP A 183 19.16 -2.86 -2.88
N ARG A 184 18.86 -4.15 -3.07
CA ARG A 184 18.17 -4.63 -4.28
C ARG A 184 16.81 -3.99 -4.53
N GLY A 185 16.07 -3.61 -3.49
CA GLY A 185 14.83 -2.84 -3.58
C GLY A 185 15.03 -1.34 -3.35
N GLY A 186 16.20 -0.96 -2.83
CA GLY A 186 16.54 0.36 -2.41
C GLY A 186 16.75 1.36 -3.56
N LYS A 187 16.82 2.64 -3.22
CA LYS A 187 17.00 3.73 -4.18
C LYS A 187 18.30 3.56 -4.97
N GLY A 188 18.21 3.62 -6.30
CA GLY A 188 19.36 3.50 -7.20
C GLY A 188 19.89 2.08 -7.39
N ALA A 189 19.21 1.06 -6.87
CA ALA A 189 19.59 -0.34 -7.06
C ALA A 189 19.48 -0.76 -8.54
N PHE A 190 18.51 -0.22 -9.24
CA PHE A 190 18.32 -0.38 -10.70
C PHE A 190 17.52 0.82 -11.24
N SER A 191 17.57 1.00 -12.55
CA SER A 191 16.73 1.98 -13.24
C SER A 191 15.87 1.28 -14.28
N PHE A 192 14.68 1.81 -14.51
CA PHE A 192 13.75 1.32 -15.51
C PHE A 192 13.90 2.10 -16.83
N GLU A 193 13.64 1.42 -17.93
CA GLU A 193 13.41 2.09 -19.22
C GLU A 193 12.04 2.77 -19.23
N SER A 194 11.80 3.63 -20.22
CA SER A 194 10.54 4.38 -20.38
C SER A 194 9.31 3.50 -20.65
N LYS A 195 9.47 2.22 -20.96
CA LYS A 195 8.38 1.27 -21.20
C LYS A 195 7.84 0.68 -19.90
N PRO A 196 6.56 0.26 -19.89
CA PRO A 196 6.03 -0.58 -18.81
C PRO A 196 6.96 -1.77 -18.56
N ALA A 197 7.14 -2.12 -17.29
CA ALA A 197 8.07 -3.16 -16.88
C ALA A 197 7.41 -4.13 -15.91
N THR A 198 8.09 -5.28 -15.68
CA THR A 198 7.68 -6.29 -14.73
C THR A 198 8.55 -6.16 -13.49
N TYR A 199 7.93 -5.98 -12.30
CA TYR A 199 8.63 -5.79 -11.04
C TYR A 199 7.71 -6.06 -9.83
N TRP A 200 8.32 -6.39 -8.71
CA TRP A 200 7.65 -6.41 -7.42
C TRP A 200 7.67 -5.01 -6.78
N VAL A 201 6.60 -4.68 -6.04
CA VAL A 201 6.53 -3.46 -5.22
C VAL A 201 6.27 -3.85 -3.78
N LEU A 202 7.08 -3.37 -2.86
CA LEU A 202 7.01 -3.66 -1.44
C LEU A 202 6.95 -2.38 -0.61
N ASP A 203 5.94 -2.29 0.27
CA ASP A 203 6.01 -1.50 1.48
C ASP A 203 6.32 -2.45 2.64
N PRO A 204 7.50 -2.35 3.27
CA PRO A 204 7.86 -3.24 4.37
C PRO A 204 6.94 -3.10 5.58
N ILE A 205 6.60 -1.87 5.96
CA ILE A 205 5.65 -1.55 7.03
C ILE A 205 4.93 -0.24 6.72
N ASP A 206 3.85 -0.30 5.94
CA ASP A 206 2.95 0.83 5.81
C ASP A 206 2.37 1.19 7.17
N GLY A 207 2.64 2.41 7.61
CA GLY A 207 2.22 2.88 8.92
C GLY A 207 3.22 2.60 10.04
N THR A 208 4.51 2.80 9.84
CA THR A 208 5.58 2.64 10.86
C THR A 208 5.27 3.40 12.15
N ARG A 209 4.65 4.58 12.07
CA ARG A 209 4.14 5.30 13.26
C ARG A 209 3.10 4.48 14.04
N GLY A 210 2.24 3.74 13.35
CA GLY A 210 1.28 2.83 13.95
C GLY A 210 1.96 1.62 14.56
N PHE A 211 2.96 1.07 13.89
CA PHE A 211 3.79 0.01 14.43
C PHE A 211 4.39 0.39 15.79
N LEU A 212 4.85 1.63 15.96
CA LEU A 212 5.45 2.15 17.20
C LEU A 212 4.44 2.51 18.29
N LYS A 213 3.17 2.80 17.95
CA LYS A 213 2.13 3.21 18.93
C LYS A 213 1.53 2.06 19.75
N GLY A 214 2.08 0.86 19.69
CA GLY A 214 1.57 -0.28 20.45
C GLY A 214 0.52 -1.09 19.70
N SER A 215 -0.42 -1.71 20.44
CA SER A 215 -1.40 -2.65 19.87
C SER A 215 -2.59 -1.97 19.16
N GLU A 216 -2.82 -0.69 19.39
CA GLU A 216 -4.05 0.00 18.98
C GLU A 216 -4.01 0.49 17.52
N ALA A 217 -2.84 0.76 16.96
CA ALA A 217 -2.73 1.28 15.61
C ALA A 217 -2.38 0.18 14.60
N LEU A 218 -3.08 0.18 13.47
CA LEU A 218 -2.84 -0.77 12.38
C LEU A 218 -1.54 -0.45 11.65
N TYR A 219 -0.91 -1.50 11.12
CA TYR A 219 0.20 -1.45 10.19
C TYR A 219 0.11 -2.63 9.21
N VAL A 220 0.64 -2.46 8.02
CA VAL A 220 0.50 -3.45 6.93
C VAL A 220 1.85 -3.72 6.28
N VAL A 221 2.18 -5.00 6.09
CA VAL A 221 3.20 -5.43 5.12
C VAL A 221 2.51 -5.58 3.77
N GLY A 222 2.94 -4.82 2.77
CA GLY A 222 2.28 -4.77 1.46
C GLY A 222 3.19 -5.19 0.31
N LEU A 223 2.83 -6.27 -0.42
CA LEU A 223 3.58 -6.78 -1.58
C LEU A 223 2.67 -6.91 -2.79
N ALA A 224 3.06 -6.35 -3.94
CA ALA A 224 2.34 -6.47 -5.21
C ALA A 224 3.27 -6.88 -6.34
N LEU A 225 2.74 -7.58 -7.35
CA LEU A 225 3.42 -7.88 -8.61
C LEU A 225 2.79 -7.06 -9.74
N ILE A 226 3.65 -6.38 -10.48
CA ILE A 226 3.29 -5.62 -11.67
C ILE A 226 3.91 -6.33 -12.88
N ILE A 227 3.10 -6.58 -13.89
CA ILE A 227 3.51 -7.18 -15.17
C ILE A 227 3.12 -6.24 -16.29
N GLU A 228 4.11 -5.76 -17.06
CA GLU A 228 3.89 -4.82 -18.15
C GLU A 228 3.07 -3.59 -17.74
N GLY A 229 3.33 -3.08 -16.54
CA GLY A 229 2.67 -1.89 -15.98
C GLY A 229 1.32 -2.15 -15.28
N GLU A 230 0.76 -3.36 -15.36
CA GLU A 230 -0.51 -3.73 -14.74
C GLU A 230 -0.31 -4.51 -13.44
N ILE A 231 -1.04 -4.18 -12.39
CA ILE A 231 -0.98 -4.92 -11.12
C ILE A 231 -1.74 -6.23 -11.32
N VAL A 232 -1.08 -7.36 -11.17
CA VAL A 232 -1.68 -8.67 -11.41
C VAL A 232 -2.03 -9.44 -10.14
N LEU A 233 -1.32 -9.18 -9.05
CA LEU A 233 -1.59 -9.74 -7.73
C LEU A 233 -1.12 -8.80 -6.62
N GLY A 234 -1.67 -9.00 -5.43
CA GLY A 234 -1.27 -8.29 -4.23
C GLY A 234 -1.54 -9.09 -2.97
N VAL A 235 -0.69 -8.89 -1.97
CA VAL A 235 -0.80 -9.50 -0.65
C VAL A 235 -0.58 -8.43 0.40
N MET A 236 -1.54 -8.27 1.32
CA MET A 236 -1.43 -7.41 2.51
C MET A 236 -1.48 -8.27 3.76
N GLY A 237 -0.45 -8.19 4.60
CA GLY A 237 -0.44 -8.77 5.93
C GLY A 237 -0.65 -7.70 6.99
N CYS A 238 -1.67 -7.83 7.84
CA CYS A 238 -1.95 -6.90 8.93
C CYS A 238 -1.99 -7.66 10.27
N PRO A 239 -0.85 -7.74 11.00
CA PRO A 239 -0.72 -8.60 12.18
C PRO A 239 -1.62 -8.23 13.35
N ASN A 240 -2.07 -6.99 13.43
CA ASN A 240 -2.89 -6.49 14.53
C ASN A 240 -4.33 -6.14 14.13
N PHE A 241 -4.81 -6.64 12.99
CA PHE A 241 -6.18 -6.45 12.55
C PHE A 241 -7.12 -7.47 13.18
N GLN A 242 -8.21 -7.01 13.80
CA GLN A 242 -9.23 -7.91 14.37
C GLN A 242 -10.36 -8.14 13.37
N GLN A 243 -10.69 -9.40 13.16
CA GLN A 243 -11.78 -9.80 12.26
C GLN A 243 -13.16 -9.82 12.94
N ASP A 244 -13.23 -10.02 14.25
CA ASP A 244 -14.47 -10.21 14.98
C ASP A 244 -15.18 -8.88 15.30
N PHE A 245 -16.03 -8.46 14.38
CA PHE A 245 -16.97 -7.33 14.55
C PHE A 245 -18.44 -7.76 14.40
N SER A 246 -18.74 -9.04 14.50
CA SER A 246 -20.06 -9.59 14.18
C SER A 246 -21.21 -9.08 15.08
N ASN A 247 -20.92 -8.44 16.22
CA ASN A 247 -21.95 -8.01 17.18
C ASN A 247 -21.72 -6.62 17.81
N LYS A 248 -20.74 -5.83 17.33
CA LYS A 248 -20.53 -4.49 17.89
C LYS A 248 -21.28 -3.43 17.08
N SER A 249 -22.02 -2.56 17.78
CA SER A 249 -22.64 -1.35 17.24
C SER A 249 -21.57 -0.49 16.50
N VAL A 250 -22.00 0.30 15.53
CA VAL A 250 -21.12 1.23 14.80
C VAL A 250 -20.34 2.15 15.76
N THR A 251 -20.94 2.49 16.92
CA THR A 251 -20.30 3.26 17.99
C THR A 251 -19.21 2.49 18.74
N ASP A 252 -19.27 1.16 18.77
CA ASP A 252 -18.27 0.31 19.42
C ASP A 252 -17.05 0.06 18.50
N VAL A 253 -17.22 0.16 17.18
CA VAL A 253 -16.13 0.10 16.20
C VAL A 253 -15.20 1.33 16.34
N LEU A 254 -15.70 2.44 16.87
CA LEU A 254 -14.95 3.68 17.11
C LEU A 254 -14.07 3.62 18.36
N LYS A 255 -14.28 2.65 19.26
CA LYS A 255 -13.40 2.39 20.40
C LYS A 255 -12.46 1.26 20.03
N CYS A 256 -11.23 1.59 19.64
CA CYS A 256 -10.13 0.62 19.64
C CYS A 256 -9.91 0.14 21.08
N GLU A 257 -10.64 -0.88 21.51
CA GLU A 257 -10.31 -1.56 22.76
C GLU A 257 -8.98 -2.28 22.59
N ALA A 258 -8.15 -2.19 23.63
CA ALA A 258 -6.84 -2.85 23.67
C ALA A 258 -6.95 -4.31 23.22
N ILE A 259 -6.16 -4.67 22.22
CA ILE A 259 -6.14 -5.99 21.62
C ILE A 259 -5.68 -6.99 22.69
N PRO A 260 -6.45 -8.04 23.01
CA PRO A 260 -5.92 -9.12 23.84
C PRO A 260 -4.63 -9.65 23.19
N SER A 261 -3.57 -9.72 23.97
CA SER A 261 -2.29 -10.30 23.55
C SER A 261 -2.57 -11.70 22.99
N GLY A 262 -2.44 -11.92 21.67
CA GLY A 262 -2.67 -13.22 21.06
C GLY A 262 -3.80 -13.31 20.02
N SER A 263 -4.52 -12.22 19.72
CA SER A 263 -5.46 -12.27 18.58
C SER A 263 -4.70 -12.37 17.27
N PRO A 264 -5.00 -13.38 16.43
CA PRO A 264 -4.33 -13.49 15.13
C PRO A 264 -4.75 -12.33 14.23
N GLY A 265 -3.76 -11.69 13.58
CA GLY A 265 -3.99 -10.73 12.51
C GLY A 265 -4.62 -11.39 11.28
N ILE A 266 -4.57 -10.70 10.16
CA ILE A 266 -5.10 -11.21 8.88
C ILE A 266 -4.05 -11.15 7.78
N ILE A 267 -4.27 -11.98 6.77
CA ILE A 267 -3.69 -11.84 5.44
C ILE A 267 -4.81 -11.65 4.42
N MET A 268 -4.69 -10.62 3.57
CA MET A 268 -5.59 -10.35 2.47
C MET A 268 -4.84 -10.53 1.16
N ILE A 269 -5.44 -11.22 0.21
CA ILE A 269 -4.89 -11.44 -1.12
C ILE A 269 -5.84 -10.94 -2.19
N ALA A 270 -5.28 -10.50 -3.31
CA ALA A 270 -6.02 -10.24 -4.53
C ALA A 270 -5.24 -10.78 -5.73
N HIS A 271 -5.96 -11.29 -6.73
CA HIS A 271 -5.40 -11.71 -8.01
C HIS A 271 -6.36 -11.28 -9.11
N VAL A 272 -5.81 -10.72 -10.18
CA VAL A 272 -6.59 -10.25 -11.32
C VAL A 272 -7.58 -11.32 -11.81
N GLY A 273 -8.87 -10.98 -11.81
CA GLY A 273 -9.96 -11.87 -12.22
C GLY A 273 -10.36 -12.96 -11.21
N CYS A 274 -9.66 -13.10 -10.08
CA CYS A 274 -9.98 -14.10 -9.05
C CYS A 274 -10.59 -13.48 -7.78
N GLY A 275 -10.58 -12.14 -7.69
CA GLY A 275 -11.13 -11.38 -6.58
C GLY A 275 -10.23 -11.28 -5.37
N THR A 276 -10.76 -10.60 -4.35
CA THR A 276 -10.08 -10.35 -3.07
C THR A 276 -10.57 -11.33 -2.02
N TRP A 277 -9.63 -11.88 -1.25
CA TRP A 277 -9.90 -12.87 -0.22
C TRP A 277 -9.09 -12.58 1.03
N MET A 278 -9.60 -13.01 2.17
CA MET A 278 -8.98 -12.77 3.47
C MET A 278 -9.05 -14.02 4.35
N ARG A 279 -8.01 -14.29 5.14
CA ARG A 279 -7.99 -15.27 6.20
C ARG A 279 -7.22 -14.76 7.41
N LYS A 280 -7.33 -15.47 8.54
CA LYS A 280 -6.47 -15.20 9.69
C LYS A 280 -5.02 -15.54 9.40
N LEU A 281 -4.08 -14.81 10.02
CA LEU A 281 -2.68 -15.19 10.03
C LEU A 281 -2.49 -16.45 10.87
N SER A 282 -1.75 -17.43 10.32
CA SER A 282 -1.41 -18.64 11.07
C SER A 282 -0.23 -18.35 11.99
N TYR A 283 -0.44 -18.38 13.31
CA TYR A 283 0.67 -18.44 14.25
C TYR A 283 1.04 -19.91 14.45
N MET A 284 2.25 -20.30 14.10
CA MET A 284 2.79 -21.65 14.27
C MET A 284 3.05 -21.92 15.76
N VAL A 285 2.00 -22.03 16.59
CA VAL A 285 2.17 -22.42 18.01
C VAL A 285 2.19 -23.93 18.17
N ASP A 286 1.57 -24.70 17.26
CA ASP A 286 1.62 -26.16 17.29
C ASP A 286 1.40 -26.77 15.90
N ALA A 287 2.36 -27.58 15.46
CA ALA A 287 2.27 -28.34 14.20
C ALA A 287 1.11 -29.37 14.18
N THR A 288 0.43 -29.56 15.33
CA THR A 288 -0.63 -30.56 15.51
C THR A 288 -2.05 -30.00 15.40
N SER A 289 -2.27 -28.70 15.51
CA SER A 289 -3.59 -28.11 15.34
C SER A 289 -3.62 -27.13 14.16
N ARG A 290 -3.49 -27.67 12.96
CA ARG A 290 -3.82 -26.93 11.72
C ARG A 290 -5.33 -26.76 11.64
N VAL A 291 -5.87 -25.78 12.35
CA VAL A 291 -7.17 -25.23 11.99
C VAL A 291 -6.95 -24.57 10.64
N HIS A 292 -7.37 -25.19 9.54
CA HIS A 292 -7.39 -24.58 8.22
C HIS A 292 -8.37 -23.40 8.29
N ASP A 293 -7.88 -22.21 8.63
CA ASP A 293 -8.67 -20.99 8.50
C ASP A 293 -9.05 -20.84 7.04
N SER A 294 -10.34 -20.96 6.77
CA SER A 294 -10.87 -20.88 5.41
C SER A 294 -10.76 -19.44 4.90
N TRP A 295 -10.40 -19.29 3.64
CA TRP A 295 -10.45 -18.03 2.95
C TRP A 295 -11.90 -17.53 2.84
N THR A 296 -12.11 -16.27 3.16
CA THR A 296 -13.38 -15.57 3.01
C THR A 296 -13.27 -14.55 1.88
N ARG A 297 -14.19 -14.59 0.92
CA ARG A 297 -14.25 -13.60 -0.17
C ARG A 297 -14.59 -12.23 0.41
N CYS A 298 -13.84 -11.21 -0.02
CA CYS A 298 -14.06 -9.82 0.36
C CYS A 298 -14.81 -9.08 -0.75
N PHE A 299 -15.69 -8.17 -0.32
CA PHE A 299 -16.39 -7.23 -1.18
C PHE A 299 -16.39 -5.86 -0.53
N VAL A 300 -16.34 -4.81 -1.34
CA VAL A 300 -16.60 -3.46 -0.88
C VAL A 300 -18.03 -3.34 -0.36
N ASP A 301 -18.33 -2.33 0.47
CA ASP A 301 -19.69 -2.14 0.97
C ASP A 301 -20.69 -1.74 -0.12
N GLY A 302 -21.99 -1.86 0.18
CA GLY A 302 -23.08 -1.54 -0.75
C GLY A 302 -23.59 -0.10 -0.65
N CYS A 303 -22.93 0.80 0.08
CA CYS A 303 -23.38 2.16 0.31
C CYS A 303 -23.56 2.94 -1.01
N ARG A 304 -24.70 3.64 -1.16
CA ARG A 304 -25.04 4.44 -2.35
C ARG A 304 -25.25 5.92 -2.08
N LEU A 305 -25.35 6.29 -0.81
CA LEU A 305 -25.64 7.66 -0.39
C LEU A 305 -24.43 8.26 0.33
N VAL A 306 -23.93 9.38 -0.21
CA VAL A 306 -22.69 10.01 0.30
C VAL A 306 -22.78 10.35 1.79
N HIS A 307 -23.96 10.80 2.26
CA HIS A 307 -24.19 11.14 3.68
C HIS A 307 -24.30 9.93 4.63
N GLN A 308 -24.33 8.71 4.10
CA GLN A 308 -24.30 7.47 4.87
C GLN A 308 -22.97 6.73 4.72
N ALA A 309 -22.07 7.29 3.91
CA ALA A 309 -20.78 6.67 3.65
C ALA A 309 -19.86 6.78 4.85
N ARG A 310 -19.04 5.74 5.02
CA ARG A 310 -17.97 5.68 6.02
C ARG A 310 -16.68 6.11 5.36
N PHE A 311 -16.11 7.20 5.87
CA PHE A 311 -14.90 7.81 5.29
C PHE A 311 -13.66 7.47 6.10
N CYS A 312 -12.55 7.22 5.41
CA CYS A 312 -11.20 7.18 5.96
C CYS A 312 -10.40 8.34 5.34
N ILE A 313 -9.66 9.07 6.15
CA ILE A 313 -8.71 10.09 5.71
C ILE A 313 -7.37 9.88 6.42
N PRO A 314 -6.24 10.34 5.85
CA PRO A 314 -4.96 10.35 6.56
C PRO A 314 -5.02 11.21 7.83
N ASP A 315 -4.28 10.82 8.87
CA ASP A 315 -4.16 11.61 10.12
C ASP A 315 -3.60 13.01 9.90
N SER A 316 -2.83 13.21 8.82
CA SER A 316 -2.26 14.49 8.42
C SER A 316 -3.26 15.44 7.73
N GLN A 317 -4.50 14.98 7.51
CA GLN A 317 -5.55 15.74 6.83
C GLN A 317 -6.69 16.05 7.78
N VAL A 318 -7.29 17.21 7.59
CA VAL A 318 -8.43 17.70 8.36
C VAL A 318 -9.65 17.67 7.45
N TRP A 319 -10.72 17.04 7.89
CA TRP A 319 -11.94 16.85 7.11
C TRP A 319 -12.50 18.18 6.57
N GLU A 320 -12.50 19.21 7.40
CA GLU A 320 -13.05 20.54 7.09
C GLU A 320 -12.34 21.23 5.92
N LEU A 321 -11.11 20.81 5.62
CA LEU A 321 -10.32 21.33 4.50
C LEU A 321 -10.50 20.52 3.20
N LEU A 322 -11.24 19.42 3.24
CA LEU A 322 -11.53 18.63 2.04
C LEU A 322 -12.72 19.22 1.27
N PRO A 323 -12.73 19.13 -0.07
CA PRO A 323 -13.84 19.64 -0.90
C PRO A 323 -15.21 19.10 -0.49
N LEU A 324 -15.26 17.86 0.01
CA LEU A 324 -16.51 17.23 0.45
C LEU A 324 -17.14 17.91 1.64
N SER A 325 -16.37 18.52 2.53
CA SER A 325 -16.89 19.17 3.74
C SER A 325 -17.89 20.27 3.43
N ALA A 326 -17.69 21.03 2.34
CA ALA A 326 -18.57 22.10 1.91
C ALA A 326 -20.00 21.59 1.58
N VAL A 327 -20.13 20.40 0.99
CA VAL A 327 -21.43 19.80 0.65
C VAL A 327 -22.19 19.38 1.90
N PHE A 328 -21.48 18.86 2.91
CA PHE A 328 -22.11 18.46 4.17
C PHE A 328 -22.54 19.69 5.01
N ASN A 329 -21.77 20.79 4.93
CA ASN A 329 -22.08 22.03 5.64
C ASN A 329 -23.17 22.87 4.96
N SER A 330 -23.34 22.78 3.63
CA SER A 330 -24.31 23.57 2.87
C SER A 330 -25.74 23.01 2.92
N THR A 331 -25.95 21.78 3.38
CA THR A 331 -27.30 21.19 3.53
C THR A 331 -27.98 21.64 4.83
N THR A 332 -27.86 22.91 5.20
CA THR A 332 -28.56 23.54 6.33
C THR A 332 -30.02 23.90 6.05
N ASN A 333 -30.74 23.11 5.27
CA ASN A 333 -32.20 23.13 5.35
C ASN A 333 -32.60 22.33 6.59
N ALA A 334 -32.69 23.06 7.70
CA ALA A 334 -32.91 22.59 9.06
C ALA A 334 -34.23 21.83 9.32
N ASP A 335 -35.05 21.58 8.31
CA ASP A 335 -36.41 21.06 8.49
C ASP A 335 -36.61 19.58 8.18
N ILE A 336 -35.57 18.85 7.75
CA ILE A 336 -35.72 17.41 7.49
C ILE A 336 -34.48 16.66 8.03
N ILE A 337 -34.68 16.02 9.20
CA ILE A 337 -33.90 14.89 9.75
C ILE A 337 -32.59 15.27 10.46
N GLY A 338 -32.58 15.15 11.78
CA GLY A 338 -31.47 14.88 12.70
C GLY A 338 -30.06 15.24 12.25
N GLU A 339 -29.27 15.76 13.16
CA GLU A 339 -27.84 16.06 12.94
C GLU A 339 -27.17 14.97 12.12
N ARG A 340 -26.82 15.29 10.87
CA ARG A 340 -26.11 14.36 9.97
C ARG A 340 -24.64 14.35 10.33
N GLU A 341 -24.30 13.54 11.28
CA GLU A 341 -22.92 13.30 11.67
C GLU A 341 -22.21 12.51 10.56
N ILE A 342 -21.07 13.07 10.09
CA ILE A 342 -20.22 12.38 9.09
C ILE A 342 -19.52 11.22 9.79
N LEU A 343 -19.65 10.04 9.23
CA LEU A 343 -19.03 8.85 9.79
C LEU A 343 -17.56 8.78 9.37
N LEU A 344 -16.69 9.47 10.11
CA LEU A 344 -15.25 9.35 9.97
C LEU A 344 -14.74 8.16 10.78
N LEU A 345 -14.07 7.22 10.11
CA LEU A 345 -13.42 6.11 10.77
C LEU A 345 -12.00 6.52 11.16
N PRO A 346 -11.63 6.45 12.44
CA PRO A 346 -10.27 6.73 12.87
C PRO A 346 -9.35 5.58 12.46
N THR A 347 -8.79 5.65 11.27
CA THR A 347 -7.76 4.71 10.78
C THR A 347 -6.41 5.38 10.92
N CYS A 348 -5.76 5.18 12.05
CA CYS A 348 -4.42 5.68 12.28
C CYS A 348 -3.44 5.07 11.29
N CYS A 349 -2.55 5.92 10.80
CA CYS A 349 -1.30 5.58 10.10
C CYS A 349 -1.50 4.77 8.80
N GLY A 350 -0.58 4.90 7.87
CA GLY A 350 -0.52 4.15 6.62
C GLY A 350 -1.70 4.29 5.65
N SER A 351 -1.42 4.26 4.38
CA SER A 351 -2.44 4.27 3.31
C SER A 351 -3.07 2.89 3.12
N LEU A 352 -2.26 1.83 3.19
CA LEU A 352 -2.72 0.44 2.96
C LEU A 352 -3.76 -0.01 3.97
N CYS A 353 -3.68 0.45 5.23
CA CYS A 353 -4.74 0.21 6.22
C CYS A 353 -6.11 0.73 5.74
N LYS A 354 -6.15 1.87 5.06
CA LYS A 354 -7.38 2.47 4.54
C LYS A 354 -7.89 1.73 3.32
N TYR A 355 -7.00 1.27 2.44
CA TYR A 355 -7.35 0.36 1.34
C TYR A 355 -7.96 -0.95 1.86
N LEU A 356 -7.36 -1.53 2.90
CA LEU A 356 -7.86 -2.75 3.55
C LEU A 356 -9.28 -2.53 4.10
N MET A 357 -9.55 -1.37 4.72
CA MET A 357 -10.89 -1.02 5.22
C MET A 357 -11.91 -0.92 4.09
N VAL A 358 -11.56 -0.35 2.93
CA VAL A 358 -12.46 -0.27 1.77
C VAL A 358 -12.64 -1.65 1.12
N ALA A 359 -11.56 -2.39 0.87
CA ALA A 359 -11.62 -3.71 0.24
C ALA A 359 -12.40 -4.75 1.06
N SER A 360 -12.39 -4.61 2.40
CA SER A 360 -13.16 -5.47 3.32
C SER A 360 -14.60 -4.99 3.58
N GLY A 361 -15.05 -3.90 2.92
CA GLY A 361 -16.38 -3.33 3.10
C GLY A 361 -16.61 -2.63 4.44
N ARG A 362 -15.56 -2.33 5.21
CA ARG A 362 -15.64 -1.61 6.49
C ARG A 362 -15.69 -0.10 6.32
N ALA A 363 -15.07 0.42 5.28
CA ALA A 363 -15.19 1.80 4.83
C ALA A 363 -15.79 1.85 3.43
N SER A 364 -16.48 2.95 3.13
CA SER A 364 -17.04 3.22 1.79
C SER A 364 -16.07 3.99 0.92
N VAL A 365 -15.25 4.85 1.56
CA VAL A 365 -14.39 5.84 0.88
C VAL A 365 -13.10 6.05 1.67
N PHE A 366 -11.98 6.03 0.96
CA PHE A 366 -10.72 6.62 1.38
C PHE A 366 -10.36 7.77 0.44
N ILE A 367 -10.08 8.92 1.00
CA ILE A 367 -9.69 10.11 0.25
C ILE A 367 -8.36 10.66 0.78
N LEU A 368 -7.41 10.85 -0.14
CA LEU A 368 -6.12 11.47 0.11
C LEU A 368 -5.99 12.70 -0.79
N GLN A 369 -5.80 13.88 -0.20
CA GLN A 369 -5.48 15.11 -0.92
C GLN A 369 -3.97 15.23 -1.12
N ALA A 370 -3.53 15.35 -2.36
CA ALA A 370 -2.14 15.66 -2.67
C ALA A 370 -1.88 17.16 -2.44
N LYS A 371 -0.99 17.49 -1.52
CA LYS A 371 -0.46 18.85 -1.36
C LYS A 371 0.67 19.06 -2.37
N ILE A 372 0.93 20.30 -2.78
CA ILE A 372 1.94 20.66 -3.81
C ILE A 372 3.33 20.06 -3.55
N GLN A 373 3.68 19.85 -2.27
CA GLN A 373 4.98 19.32 -1.87
C GLN A 373 4.94 17.84 -1.45
N THR A 374 3.79 17.17 -1.53
CA THR A 374 3.66 15.78 -1.10
C THR A 374 4.11 14.85 -2.22
N ILE A 375 5.15 14.07 -1.95
CA ILE A 375 5.57 12.96 -2.81
C ILE A 375 4.72 11.76 -2.44
N ILE A 376 3.93 11.24 -3.39
CA ILE A 376 3.09 10.06 -3.19
C ILE A 376 3.87 8.85 -3.70
N LYS A 377 4.09 7.88 -2.83
CA LYS A 377 4.90 6.71 -3.11
C LYS A 377 4.07 5.58 -3.70
N ALA A 378 4.63 4.86 -4.67
CA ALA A 378 3.93 3.76 -5.35
C ALA A 378 3.60 2.61 -4.39
N TRP A 379 4.49 2.28 -3.46
CA TRP A 379 4.30 1.19 -2.51
C TRP A 379 3.17 1.44 -1.50
N ASP A 380 2.89 2.70 -1.12
CA ASP A 380 1.74 3.09 -0.27
C ASP A 380 0.38 2.79 -0.92
N HIS A 381 0.35 2.45 -2.23
CA HIS A 381 -0.89 2.34 -3.00
C HIS A 381 -1.02 1.05 -3.80
N ALA A 382 0.06 0.54 -4.40
CA ALA A 382 0.00 -0.52 -5.42
C ALA A 382 -0.80 -1.75 -4.97
N VAL A 383 -0.47 -2.34 -3.82
CA VAL A 383 -1.18 -3.54 -3.32
C VAL A 383 -2.63 -3.22 -2.94
N GLY A 384 -2.87 -2.04 -2.39
CA GLY A 384 -4.21 -1.58 -2.02
C GLY A 384 -5.14 -1.45 -3.23
N MET A 385 -4.60 -0.95 -4.34
CA MET A 385 -5.36 -0.76 -5.59
C MET A 385 -5.97 -2.07 -6.09
N ILE A 386 -5.18 -3.13 -6.22
CA ILE A 386 -5.70 -4.42 -6.72
C ILE A 386 -6.67 -5.04 -5.73
N CYS A 387 -6.43 -4.92 -4.41
CA CYS A 387 -7.35 -5.43 -3.41
C CYS A 387 -8.72 -4.76 -3.49
N VAL A 388 -8.77 -3.45 -3.75
CA VAL A 388 -10.03 -2.72 -3.92
C VAL A 388 -10.68 -3.04 -5.27
N TYR A 389 -9.93 -3.10 -6.37
CA TYR A 389 -10.48 -3.44 -7.69
C TYR A 389 -11.14 -4.82 -7.69
N GLU A 390 -10.45 -5.82 -7.17
CA GLU A 390 -10.91 -7.20 -7.13
C GLU A 390 -12.01 -7.46 -6.08
N ALA A 391 -12.20 -6.51 -5.13
CA ALA A 391 -13.34 -6.47 -4.23
C ALA A 391 -14.56 -5.72 -4.81
N GLY A 392 -14.47 -5.17 -6.04
CA GLY A 392 -15.53 -4.46 -6.73
C GLY A 392 -15.55 -2.94 -6.52
N GLY A 393 -14.50 -2.36 -5.95
CA GLY A 393 -14.33 -0.94 -5.76
C GLY A 393 -13.65 -0.22 -6.93
N LYS A 394 -13.34 1.06 -6.74
CA LYS A 394 -12.65 1.92 -7.72
C LYS A 394 -11.56 2.74 -7.06
N VAL A 395 -10.46 2.94 -7.78
CA VAL A 395 -9.34 3.79 -7.39
C VAL A 395 -8.97 4.69 -8.55
N THR A 396 -8.97 6.01 -8.34
CA THR A 396 -8.55 7.00 -9.34
C THR A 396 -7.86 8.18 -8.66
N ASP A 397 -7.32 9.09 -9.46
CA ASP A 397 -7.04 10.43 -9.01
C ASP A 397 -8.35 11.26 -8.89
N TRP A 398 -8.26 12.52 -8.49
CA TRP A 398 -9.41 13.41 -8.32
C TRP A 398 -10.00 13.91 -9.64
N LYS A 399 -9.35 13.63 -10.78
CA LYS A 399 -9.90 13.85 -12.14
C LYS A 399 -10.59 12.60 -12.70
N GLY A 400 -10.56 11.49 -11.98
CA GLY A 400 -11.10 10.21 -12.41
C GLY A 400 -10.17 9.39 -13.29
N SER A 401 -8.89 9.79 -13.43
CA SER A 401 -7.87 9.03 -14.16
C SER A 401 -7.33 7.89 -13.30
N LEU A 402 -6.97 6.77 -13.93
CA LEU A 402 -6.28 5.68 -13.24
C LEU A 402 -4.91 6.16 -12.74
N LEU A 403 -4.46 5.62 -11.61
CA LEU A 403 -3.14 5.91 -11.09
C LEU A 403 -2.08 5.21 -11.95
N ASP A 404 -1.14 5.99 -12.47
CA ASP A 404 -0.05 5.49 -13.30
C ASP A 404 1.14 5.09 -12.43
N LEU A 405 1.36 3.79 -12.23
CA LEU A 405 2.52 3.26 -11.52
C LEU A 405 3.82 3.36 -12.32
N ALA A 406 3.72 3.59 -13.64
CA ALA A 406 4.85 3.79 -14.52
C ALA A 406 5.20 5.27 -14.75
N GLY A 407 4.48 6.19 -14.11
CA GLY A 407 4.68 7.64 -14.24
C GLY A 407 6.09 8.10 -13.85
N ASP A 408 6.68 7.49 -12.84
CA ASP A 408 8.12 7.59 -12.54
C ASP A 408 8.90 6.59 -13.39
N GLN A 409 9.32 7.04 -14.57
CA GLN A 409 9.98 6.18 -15.55
C GLN A 409 11.36 5.67 -15.09
N ALA A 410 12.02 6.42 -14.21
CA ALA A 410 13.37 6.08 -13.76
C ALA A 410 13.39 5.00 -12.69
N GLU A 411 12.60 5.14 -11.62
CA GLU A 411 12.71 4.31 -10.43
C GLU A 411 11.42 3.56 -10.07
N ARG A 412 10.27 3.92 -10.66
CA ARG A 412 8.92 3.38 -10.36
C ARG A 412 8.50 3.60 -8.90
N ARG A 413 9.01 4.63 -8.25
CA ARG A 413 8.81 4.90 -6.81
C ARG A 413 7.74 5.91 -6.52
N VAL A 414 7.47 6.82 -7.47
CA VAL A 414 6.59 7.97 -7.29
C VAL A 414 5.42 7.89 -8.26
N ILE A 415 4.21 8.19 -7.75
CA ILE A 415 3.03 8.38 -8.58
C ILE A 415 2.59 9.85 -8.52
N TYR A 416 1.93 10.33 -9.58
CA TYR A 416 1.59 11.73 -9.78
C TYR A 416 0.07 11.92 -9.96
N PRO A 417 -0.77 11.61 -8.96
CA PRO A 417 -2.21 11.77 -9.09
C PRO A 417 -2.61 13.24 -9.09
N SER A 418 -3.49 13.64 -10.00
CA SER A 418 -4.04 14.99 -10.05
C SER A 418 -4.98 15.25 -8.87
N GLY A 419 -4.62 16.18 -7.98
CA GLY A 419 -5.41 16.57 -6.81
C GLY A 419 -5.33 15.60 -5.63
N GLY A 420 -5.08 14.33 -5.85
CA GLY A 420 -4.99 13.30 -4.83
C GLY A 420 -5.48 11.94 -5.27
N VAL A 421 -5.70 11.04 -4.30
CA VAL A 421 -6.19 9.68 -4.54
C VAL A 421 -7.59 9.54 -3.97
N LEU A 422 -8.48 8.94 -4.75
CA LEU A 422 -9.85 8.60 -4.38
C LEU A 422 -10.07 7.09 -4.52
N VAL A 423 -10.38 6.45 -3.41
CA VAL A 423 -10.72 5.03 -3.31
C VAL A 423 -12.15 4.89 -2.82
N THR A 424 -12.98 4.12 -3.50
CA THR A 424 -14.39 3.99 -3.15
C THR A 424 -14.93 2.58 -3.36
N ASN A 425 -16.13 2.33 -2.82
CA ASN A 425 -16.91 1.12 -3.07
C ASN A 425 -17.49 1.02 -4.52
N GLY A 426 -17.11 1.90 -5.43
CA GLY A 426 -17.60 1.93 -6.80
C GLY A 426 -18.95 2.65 -6.97
N ASN A 427 -19.93 2.43 -6.11
CA ASN A 427 -21.26 3.06 -6.19
C ASN A 427 -21.19 4.58 -5.97
N LEU A 428 -20.29 5.04 -5.12
CA LEU A 428 -20.12 6.44 -4.74
C LEU A 428 -19.16 7.21 -5.63
N HIS A 429 -18.35 6.51 -6.45
CA HIS A 429 -17.19 7.07 -7.11
C HIS A 429 -17.49 8.32 -7.94
N SER A 430 -18.39 8.19 -8.92
CA SER A 430 -18.77 9.29 -9.82
C SER A 430 -19.36 10.48 -9.07
N LYS A 431 -20.18 10.20 -8.04
CA LYS A 431 -20.78 11.24 -7.21
C LYS A 431 -19.75 12.05 -6.43
N ILE A 432 -18.74 11.37 -5.86
CA ILE A 432 -17.68 12.03 -5.11
C ILE A 432 -16.79 12.85 -6.04
N LEU A 433 -16.45 12.34 -7.22
CA LEU A 433 -15.71 13.10 -8.25
C LEU A 433 -16.47 14.37 -8.67
N GLU A 434 -17.79 14.29 -8.86
CA GLU A 434 -18.64 15.45 -9.15
C GLU A 434 -18.57 16.51 -8.04
N ILE A 435 -18.62 16.09 -6.78
CA ILE A 435 -18.50 16.99 -5.63
C ILE A 435 -17.13 17.66 -5.60
N ILE A 436 -16.04 16.89 -5.78
CA ILE A 436 -14.67 17.42 -5.80
C ILE A 436 -14.50 18.45 -6.93
N SER A 437 -15.00 18.13 -8.13
CA SER A 437 -14.86 19.03 -9.29
C SER A 437 -15.66 20.33 -9.15
N SER A 438 -16.87 20.26 -8.59
CA SER A 438 -17.71 21.44 -8.37
C SER A 438 -17.15 22.36 -7.29
N SER A 439 -16.51 21.82 -6.26
CA SER A 439 -15.88 22.61 -5.20
C SER A 439 -14.58 23.29 -5.65
N SER A 440 -13.85 22.71 -6.62
CA SER A 440 -12.60 23.27 -7.15
C SER A 440 -12.82 24.47 -8.09
N SER A 441 -14.06 24.73 -8.55
CA SER A 441 -14.40 25.86 -9.41
C SER A 441 -14.77 27.14 -8.66
N VAL A 442 -14.71 27.14 -7.32
CA VAL A 442 -15.12 28.26 -6.45
C VAL A 442 -13.91 28.98 -5.83
N VAL A 443 -12.67 28.58 -6.16
CA VAL A 443 -11.43 29.22 -5.64
C VAL A 443 -10.74 30.05 -6.73
#